data_e45a4f1996c010648faf5ae88ab02b26
#
_entry.id   e45a4f1996c010648faf5ae88ab02b26
#
_cell.length_a   1.000
_cell.length_b   1.000
_cell.length_c   1.000
_cell.angle_alpha   90.00
_cell.angle_beta   90.00
_cell.angle_gamma   90.00
#
_symmetry.space_group_name_H-M   'P 1'
#
loop_
_entity.id
_entity.type
_entity.pdbx_description
1 polymer ?
#
loop_
_entity_poly.entity_id
_entity_poly.type
_entity_poly.pdbx_seq_one_letter_code
_entity_poly.pdbx_strand_id
1 'polypeptide(L)'
;TRFYFEGGYFMDILDYQLILEKGDIRKLSGDLDEYFEKLQLELPSKDSYGGFISFFENMELEYSIREFNNRKCSLVINYALAKKYLDKGIPDAPYYKVPGKNGTGISYFPLFEDEHYVNHYWYGFYMESFYFRFEGLLDAIYHILKQKYDLNIPTKNGFQQAVLKKIKIKEPDLYNL
;
A
#
# COMPACT_ATOMS: atom_id res chain seq x y z
N THR A 1 21.36 -9.28 7.65
CA THR A 1 21.24 -9.63 6.24
C THR A 1 22.23 -8.79 5.44
N ARG A 2 23.26 -9.40 4.90
CA ARG A 2 24.31 -8.70 4.14
C ARG A 2 23.92 -8.68 2.67
N PHE A 3 23.87 -7.49 2.08
CA PHE A 3 23.68 -7.31 0.66
C PHE A 3 25.01 -7.05 -0.03
N TYR A 4 25.15 -7.60 -1.22
CA TYR A 4 26.33 -7.43 -2.05
C TYR A 4 26.12 -6.22 -2.96
N PHE A 5 26.83 -5.14 -2.70
CA PHE A 5 26.90 -4.01 -3.64
C PHE A 5 28.12 -4.15 -4.56
N GLU A 6 27.99 -3.73 -5.79
CA GLU A 6 29.08 -3.73 -6.76
C GLU A 6 30.23 -2.85 -6.22
N GLY A 7 31.32 -3.48 -5.85
CA GLY A 7 32.49 -2.86 -5.19
C GLY A 7 33.10 -3.73 -4.11
N GLY A 8 32.47 -4.88 -3.80
CA GLY A 8 33.03 -5.87 -2.87
C GLY A 8 32.78 -5.57 -1.38
N TYR A 9 31.95 -4.59 -1.06
CA TYR A 9 31.62 -4.25 0.33
C TYR A 9 30.33 -4.95 0.75
N PHE A 10 30.36 -5.54 1.96
CA PHE A 10 29.17 -6.04 2.64
C PHE A 10 28.65 -4.97 3.58
N MET A 11 27.45 -4.49 3.31
CA MET A 11 26.75 -3.57 4.22
C MET A 11 25.62 -4.31 4.92
N ASP A 12 25.51 -4.18 6.23
CA ASP A 12 24.35 -4.68 6.96
C ASP A 12 23.23 -3.64 6.88
N ILE A 13 22.32 -3.86 5.92
CA ILE A 13 21.18 -2.95 5.68
C ILE A 13 20.28 -2.80 6.92
N LEU A 14 20.28 -3.80 7.80
CA LEU A 14 19.44 -3.76 9.01
C LEU A 14 19.91 -2.73 10.03
N ASP A 15 21.22 -2.40 10.03
CA ASP A 15 21.76 -1.36 10.92
C ASP A 15 21.21 0.04 10.60
N TYR A 16 20.65 0.20 9.39
CA TYR A 16 20.06 1.46 8.91
C TYR A 16 18.53 1.45 8.91
N GLN A 17 17.90 0.44 9.51
CA GLN A 17 16.45 0.39 9.60
C GLN A 17 15.92 1.52 10.50
N LEU A 18 15.05 2.34 9.94
CA LEU A 18 14.43 3.44 10.68
C LEU A 18 13.17 2.97 11.39
N ILE A 19 13.01 3.42 12.62
CA ILE A 19 11.77 3.28 13.39
C ILE A 19 11.02 4.61 13.31
N LEU A 20 9.71 4.53 13.02
CA LEU A 20 8.82 5.69 13.04
C LEU A 20 8.21 5.85 14.44
N GLU A 21 8.29 7.06 14.96
CA GLU A 21 7.47 7.46 16.09
C GLU A 21 6.09 7.91 15.62
N LYS A 22 5.10 7.89 16.53
CA LYS A 22 3.72 8.27 16.19
C LYS A 22 3.62 9.68 15.60
N GLY A 23 4.44 10.61 16.06
CA GLY A 23 4.52 11.98 15.53
C GLY A 23 5.12 12.09 14.13
N ASP A 24 6.03 11.18 13.78
CA ASP A 24 6.69 11.16 12.48
C ASP A 24 5.72 10.80 11.36
N ILE A 25 4.81 9.86 11.59
CA ILE A 25 3.84 9.40 10.58
C ILE A 25 3.03 10.59 10.06
N ARG A 26 2.43 11.36 10.96
CA ARG A 26 1.61 12.52 10.60
C ARG A 26 2.42 13.61 9.88
N LYS A 27 3.64 13.86 10.31
CA LYS A 27 4.52 14.84 9.68
C LYS A 27 4.97 14.43 8.28
N LEU A 28 5.30 13.15 8.08
CA LEU A 28 5.83 12.62 6.81
C LEU A 28 4.73 12.33 5.80
N SER A 29 3.54 11.91 6.26
CA SER A 29 2.39 11.68 5.37
C SER A 29 1.76 12.99 4.89
N GLY A 30 1.90 14.10 5.63
CA GLY A 30 1.41 15.42 5.21
C GLY A 30 -0.05 15.39 4.76
N ASP A 31 -0.34 15.94 3.58
CA ASP A 31 -1.69 16.01 3.01
C ASP A 31 -2.30 14.62 2.75
N LEU A 32 -1.47 13.59 2.55
CA LEU A 32 -1.93 12.23 2.32
C LEU A 32 -2.70 11.69 3.52
N ASP A 33 -2.29 12.02 4.74
CA ASP A 33 -2.96 11.60 5.97
C ASP A 33 -4.41 12.14 6.01
N GLU A 34 -4.62 13.40 5.62
CA GLU A 34 -5.95 14.01 5.54
C GLU A 34 -6.85 13.30 4.52
N TYR A 35 -6.33 12.93 3.34
CA TYR A 35 -7.09 12.15 2.37
C TYR A 35 -7.44 10.76 2.89
N PHE A 36 -6.50 10.11 3.59
CA PHE A 36 -6.76 8.79 4.17
C PHE A 36 -7.68 8.83 5.38
N GLU A 37 -7.71 9.93 6.14
CA GLU A 37 -8.72 10.10 7.19
C GLU A 37 -10.14 10.18 6.59
N LYS A 38 -10.31 10.92 5.48
CA LYS A 38 -11.60 10.99 4.75
C LYS A 38 -12.05 9.64 4.18
N LEU A 39 -11.12 8.73 3.90
CA LEU A 39 -11.41 7.37 3.45
C LEU A 39 -11.70 6.39 4.61
N GLN A 40 -11.79 6.87 5.86
CA GLN A 40 -12.16 6.05 6.99
C GLN A 40 -13.59 5.54 6.84
N LEU A 41 -13.76 4.22 6.75
CA LEU A 41 -15.08 3.62 6.72
C LEU A 41 -15.60 3.42 8.13
N GLU A 42 -16.84 3.82 8.36
CA GLU A 42 -17.56 3.61 9.61
C GLU A 42 -18.08 2.18 9.70
N LEU A 43 -18.06 1.64 10.91
CA LEU A 43 -18.65 0.32 11.18
C LEU A 43 -20.18 0.42 11.18
N PRO A 44 -20.89 -0.66 10.77
CA PRO A 44 -22.34 -0.72 10.90
C PRO A 44 -22.76 -0.46 12.34
N SER A 45 -23.86 0.27 12.52
CA SER A 45 -24.39 0.48 13.87
C SER A 45 -24.90 -0.85 14.45
N LYS A 46 -24.73 -1.05 15.75
CA LYS A 46 -25.21 -2.28 16.44
C LYS A 46 -26.72 -2.46 16.34
N ASP A 47 -27.47 -1.37 16.16
CA ASP A 47 -28.93 -1.39 15.99
C ASP A 47 -29.39 -1.99 14.66
N SER A 48 -28.47 -2.16 13.71
CA SER A 48 -28.72 -2.80 12.40
C SER A 48 -28.86 -4.33 12.49
N TYR A 49 -28.62 -4.94 13.65
CA TYR A 49 -28.65 -6.39 13.83
C TYR A 49 -30.07 -6.90 14.14
N GLY A 50 -30.93 -6.90 13.11
CA GLY A 50 -32.36 -7.25 13.24
C GLY A 50 -32.70 -8.75 13.29
N GLY A 51 -31.74 -9.65 13.45
CA GLY A 51 -31.97 -11.09 13.51
C GLY A 51 -30.69 -11.92 13.35
N PHE A 52 -30.79 -13.23 13.52
CA PHE A 52 -29.64 -14.12 13.52
C PHE A 52 -28.87 -14.14 12.18
N ILE A 53 -29.58 -14.10 11.05
CA ILE A 53 -28.98 -14.07 9.71
C ILE A 53 -28.32 -12.71 9.48
N SER A 54 -29.03 -11.61 9.76
CA SER A 54 -28.50 -10.26 9.61
C SER A 54 -27.31 -9.99 10.54
N PHE A 55 -27.23 -10.71 11.67
CA PHE A 55 -26.06 -10.65 12.56
C PHE A 55 -24.79 -11.17 11.86
N PHE A 56 -24.85 -12.33 11.19
CA PHE A 56 -23.68 -12.86 10.47
C PHE A 56 -23.29 -12.03 9.26
N GLU A 57 -24.25 -11.55 8.47
CA GLU A 57 -24.00 -10.67 7.34
C GLU A 57 -23.33 -9.36 7.74
N ASN A 58 -23.79 -8.77 8.85
CA ASN A 58 -23.18 -7.57 9.41
C ASN A 58 -21.79 -7.84 10.02
N MET A 59 -21.56 -9.01 10.61
CA MET A 59 -20.22 -9.40 11.06
C MET A 59 -19.21 -9.52 9.91
N GLU A 60 -19.60 -10.09 8.79
CA GLU A 60 -18.72 -10.19 7.60
C GLU A 60 -18.40 -8.80 7.04
N LEU A 61 -19.41 -7.92 6.97
CA LEU A 61 -19.22 -6.54 6.53
C LEU A 61 -18.32 -5.77 7.51
N GLU A 62 -18.56 -5.90 8.81
CA GLU A 62 -17.72 -5.28 9.84
C GLU A 62 -16.27 -5.76 9.74
N TYR A 63 -16.04 -7.06 9.56
CA TYR A 63 -14.70 -7.60 9.35
C TYR A 63 -14.03 -6.99 8.12
N SER A 64 -14.72 -6.92 7.00
CA SER A 64 -14.22 -6.35 5.75
C SER A 64 -13.87 -4.85 5.89
N ILE A 65 -14.67 -4.09 6.62
CA ILE A 65 -14.41 -2.68 6.91
C ILE A 65 -13.19 -2.53 7.85
N ARG A 66 -13.06 -3.36 8.88
CA ARG A 66 -11.87 -3.35 9.76
C ARG A 66 -10.60 -3.68 8.98
N GLU A 67 -10.68 -4.69 8.12
CA GLU A 67 -9.56 -5.08 7.27
C GLU A 67 -9.16 -3.96 6.29
N PHE A 68 -10.13 -3.29 5.67
CA PHE A 68 -9.89 -2.11 4.84
C PHE A 68 -9.17 -1.00 5.63
N ASN A 69 -9.67 -0.65 6.82
CA ASN A 69 -9.08 0.39 7.64
C ASN A 69 -7.66 0.03 8.12
N ASN A 70 -7.39 -1.24 8.42
CA ASN A 70 -6.06 -1.73 8.78
C ASN A 70 -5.09 -1.66 7.58
N ARG A 71 -5.53 -2.04 6.39
CA ARG A 71 -4.72 -1.93 5.15
C ARG A 71 -4.41 -0.48 4.83
N LYS A 72 -5.39 0.40 4.98
CA LYS A 72 -5.21 1.84 4.84
C LYS A 72 -4.13 2.37 5.79
N CYS A 73 -4.18 2.01 7.07
CA CYS A 73 -3.16 2.38 8.04
C CYS A 73 -1.77 1.89 7.62
N SER A 74 -1.66 0.64 7.18
CA SER A 74 -0.41 0.07 6.69
C SER A 74 0.13 0.82 5.46
N LEU A 75 -0.75 1.31 4.59
CA LEU A 75 -0.40 2.09 3.41
C LEU A 75 0.27 3.40 3.81
N VAL A 76 -0.33 4.15 4.76
CA VAL A 76 0.21 5.41 5.30
C VAL A 76 1.58 5.19 5.92
N ILE A 77 1.76 4.12 6.69
CA ILE A 77 3.05 3.78 7.32
C ILE A 77 4.13 3.53 6.25
N ASN A 78 3.82 2.74 5.21
CA ASN A 78 4.79 2.47 4.15
C ASN A 78 5.17 3.75 3.39
N TYR A 79 4.21 4.62 3.11
CA TYR A 79 4.49 5.92 2.49
C TYR A 79 5.38 6.80 3.37
N ALA A 80 5.06 6.92 4.66
CA ALA A 80 5.85 7.70 5.61
C ALA A 80 7.29 7.17 5.72
N LEU A 81 7.48 5.85 5.73
CA LEU A 81 8.82 5.24 5.73
C LEU A 81 9.56 5.53 4.43
N ALA A 82 8.92 5.36 3.27
CA ALA A 82 9.52 5.71 1.99
C ALA A 82 9.95 7.19 1.96
N LYS A 83 9.05 8.08 2.36
CA LYS A 83 9.32 9.53 2.43
C LYS A 83 10.49 9.84 3.36
N LYS A 84 10.58 9.18 4.52
CA LYS A 84 11.69 9.37 5.48
C LYS A 84 13.05 9.00 4.88
N TYR A 85 13.13 7.93 4.08
CA TYR A 85 14.37 7.57 3.39
C TYR A 85 14.67 8.50 2.22
N LEU A 86 13.65 8.96 1.50
CA LEU A 86 13.82 9.96 0.45
C LEU A 86 14.39 11.29 1.02
N ASP A 87 13.83 11.74 2.15
CA ASP A 87 14.24 12.97 2.83
C ASP A 87 15.65 12.90 3.44
N LYS A 88 16.19 11.70 3.70
CA LYS A 88 17.58 11.50 4.08
C LYS A 88 18.56 11.82 2.95
N GLY A 89 18.10 11.77 1.72
CA GLY A 89 18.85 12.09 0.52
C GLY A 89 19.12 10.86 -0.35
N ILE A 90 18.59 10.96 -1.55
CA ILE A 90 18.91 10.07 -2.67
C ILE A 90 19.29 11.01 -3.79
N PRO A 91 20.56 11.05 -4.21
CA PRO A 91 20.98 11.95 -5.27
C PRO A 91 20.21 11.70 -6.58
N ASP A 92 19.80 12.76 -7.23
CA ASP A 92 19.26 12.70 -8.60
C ASP A 92 20.42 12.49 -9.58
N ALA A 93 20.97 11.29 -9.54
CA ALA A 93 22.12 10.92 -10.35
C ALA A 93 21.70 10.01 -11.51
N PRO A 94 22.25 10.20 -12.70
CA PRO A 94 21.96 9.30 -13.80
C PRO A 94 22.42 7.88 -13.47
N TYR A 95 21.54 6.95 -13.77
CA TYR A 95 21.82 5.53 -13.66
C TYR A 95 22.53 5.05 -14.92
N TYR A 96 23.70 4.46 -14.75
CA TYR A 96 24.48 3.91 -15.85
C TYR A 96 24.38 2.40 -15.88
N LYS A 97 24.18 1.86 -17.09
CA LYS A 97 24.22 0.45 -17.38
C LYS A 97 25.28 0.20 -18.43
N VAL A 98 26.33 -0.50 -18.06
CA VAL A 98 27.43 -0.82 -18.94
C VAL A 98 27.38 -2.32 -19.25
N PRO A 99 27.51 -2.73 -20.53
CA PRO A 99 27.62 -4.14 -20.87
C PRO A 99 28.91 -4.71 -20.26
N GLY A 100 28.75 -5.71 -19.43
CA GLY A 100 29.84 -6.46 -18.84
C GLY A 100 30.33 -7.59 -19.75
N LYS A 101 31.38 -8.28 -19.32
CA LYS A 101 31.88 -9.48 -20.01
C LYS A 101 30.84 -10.60 -19.88
N ASN A 102 30.74 -11.43 -20.93
CA ASN A 102 29.86 -12.62 -20.96
C ASN A 102 28.35 -12.34 -20.85
N GLY A 103 27.87 -11.19 -21.36
CA GLY A 103 26.45 -10.85 -21.35
C GLY A 103 25.92 -10.38 -19.98
N THR A 104 26.76 -10.21 -19.00
CA THR A 104 26.41 -9.55 -17.73
C THR A 104 26.33 -8.05 -17.95
N GLY A 105 25.47 -7.35 -17.21
CA GLY A 105 25.41 -5.88 -17.20
C GLY A 105 25.91 -5.36 -15.87
N ILE A 106 26.72 -4.30 -15.91
CA ILE A 106 27.10 -3.56 -14.71
C ILE A 106 26.18 -2.35 -14.65
N SER A 107 25.52 -2.19 -13.52
CA SER A 107 24.61 -1.08 -13.27
C SER A 107 25.11 -0.30 -12.06
N TYR A 108 25.22 1.01 -12.15
CA TYR A 108 25.77 1.81 -11.05
C TYR A 108 25.28 3.26 -11.07
N PHE A 109 25.35 3.88 -9.90
CA PHE A 109 25.11 5.29 -9.68
C PHE A 109 26.44 5.95 -9.26
N PRO A 110 27.12 6.68 -10.13
CA PRO A 110 28.49 7.15 -9.88
C PRO A 110 28.61 8.20 -8.77
N LEU A 111 27.50 8.85 -8.41
CA LEU A 111 27.46 9.86 -7.34
C LEU A 111 26.90 9.33 -6.03
N PHE A 112 26.63 8.02 -5.96
CA PHE A 112 26.13 7.42 -4.72
C PHE A 112 27.30 7.07 -3.80
N GLU A 113 27.13 7.49 -2.55
CA GLU A 113 27.87 6.98 -1.40
C GLU A 113 27.09 5.80 -0.78
N ASP A 114 27.70 5.08 0.15
CA ASP A 114 27.09 3.91 0.79
C ASP A 114 25.72 4.21 1.40
N GLU A 115 25.59 5.35 2.08
CA GLU A 115 24.31 5.77 2.68
C GLU A 115 23.24 6.00 1.61
N HIS A 116 23.59 6.52 0.43
CA HIS A 116 22.63 6.75 -0.66
C HIS A 116 22.09 5.43 -1.23
N TYR A 117 22.92 4.38 -1.32
CA TYR A 117 22.46 3.05 -1.72
C TYR A 117 21.48 2.47 -0.71
N VAL A 118 21.74 2.63 0.60
CA VAL A 118 20.84 2.19 1.67
C VAL A 118 19.51 2.93 1.59
N ASN A 119 19.55 4.26 1.47
CA ASN A 119 18.35 5.08 1.37
C ASN A 119 17.52 4.71 0.14
N HIS A 120 18.17 4.53 -1.01
CA HIS A 120 17.53 4.10 -2.25
C HIS A 120 16.89 2.72 -2.13
N TYR A 121 17.58 1.76 -1.50
CA TYR A 121 17.05 0.42 -1.27
C TYR A 121 15.77 0.45 -0.42
N TRP A 122 15.83 1.08 0.75
CA TRP A 122 14.68 1.14 1.66
C TRP A 122 13.53 1.96 1.09
N TYR A 123 13.83 3.06 0.41
CA TYR A 123 12.82 3.81 -0.33
C TYR A 123 12.08 2.91 -1.33
N GLY A 124 12.81 2.20 -2.18
CA GLY A 124 12.25 1.28 -3.16
C GLY A 124 11.40 0.19 -2.51
N PHE A 125 11.91 -0.46 -1.46
CA PHE A 125 11.21 -1.50 -0.71
C PHE A 125 9.87 -1.03 -0.15
N TYR A 126 9.84 0.16 0.47
CA TYR A 126 8.60 0.71 1.03
C TYR A 126 7.65 1.23 -0.05
N MET A 127 8.15 1.77 -1.15
CA MET A 127 7.32 2.17 -2.29
C MET A 127 6.68 0.97 -3.00
N GLU A 128 7.42 -0.12 -3.23
CA GLU A 128 6.85 -1.36 -3.76
C GLU A 128 5.79 -1.92 -2.81
N SER A 129 6.07 -1.94 -1.52
CA SER A 129 5.10 -2.36 -0.49
C SER A 129 3.86 -1.45 -0.48
N PHE A 130 4.02 -0.15 -0.69
CA PHE A 130 2.93 0.81 -0.81
C PHE A 130 2.03 0.48 -2.00
N TYR A 131 2.58 0.29 -3.19
CA TYR A 131 1.79 -0.02 -4.38
C TYR A 131 1.06 -1.36 -4.25
N PHE A 132 1.73 -2.39 -3.75
CA PHE A 132 1.10 -3.69 -3.54
C PHE A 132 -0.07 -3.62 -2.55
N ARG A 133 0.08 -2.86 -1.47
CA ARG A 133 -0.99 -2.66 -0.49
C ARG A 133 -2.10 -1.77 -1.02
N PHE A 134 -1.79 -0.82 -1.89
CA PHE A 134 -2.78 0.02 -2.55
C PHE A 134 -3.72 -0.80 -3.45
N GLU A 135 -3.17 -1.71 -4.25
CA GLU A 135 -3.97 -2.66 -5.03
C GLU A 135 -4.88 -3.52 -4.13
N GLY A 136 -4.33 -4.04 -3.03
CA GLY A 136 -5.12 -4.80 -2.06
C GLY A 136 -6.20 -3.97 -1.36
N LEU A 137 -6.00 -2.66 -1.21
CA LEU A 137 -7.02 -1.75 -0.68
C LEU A 137 -8.16 -1.55 -1.68
N LEU A 138 -7.84 -1.39 -2.96
CA LEU A 138 -8.86 -1.31 -4.02
C LEU A 138 -9.70 -2.60 -4.08
N ASP A 139 -9.05 -3.77 -4.00
CA ASP A 139 -9.77 -5.05 -3.96
C ASP A 139 -10.74 -5.14 -2.78
N ALA A 140 -10.31 -4.66 -1.60
CA ALA A 140 -11.16 -4.67 -0.40
C ALA A 140 -12.43 -3.83 -0.59
N ILE A 141 -12.38 -2.72 -1.35
CA ILE A 141 -13.57 -1.91 -1.67
C ILE A 141 -14.59 -2.76 -2.43
N TYR A 142 -14.16 -3.53 -3.43
CA TYR A 142 -15.08 -4.37 -4.21
C TYR A 142 -15.72 -5.46 -3.35
N HIS A 143 -15.01 -6.02 -2.39
CA HIS A 143 -15.56 -6.98 -1.43
C HIS A 143 -16.60 -6.32 -0.51
N ILE A 144 -16.32 -5.12 -0.01
CA ILE A 144 -17.27 -4.34 0.81
C ILE A 144 -18.53 -4.00 0.00
N LEU A 145 -18.37 -3.53 -1.25
CA LEU A 145 -19.52 -3.25 -2.12
C LEU A 145 -20.36 -4.50 -2.39
N LYS A 146 -19.69 -5.63 -2.65
CA LYS A 146 -20.39 -6.91 -2.82
C LYS A 146 -21.24 -7.26 -1.60
N GLN A 147 -20.69 -7.16 -0.40
CA GLN A 147 -21.38 -7.47 0.85
C GLN A 147 -22.48 -6.46 1.16
N LYS A 148 -22.16 -5.17 1.12
CA LYS A 148 -23.10 -4.09 1.46
C LYS A 148 -24.37 -4.10 0.59
N TYR A 149 -24.22 -4.45 -0.68
CA TYR A 149 -25.32 -4.45 -1.65
C TYR A 149 -25.84 -5.86 -1.97
N ASP A 150 -25.44 -6.86 -1.21
CA ASP A 150 -25.83 -8.27 -1.43
C ASP A 150 -25.75 -8.66 -2.92
N LEU A 151 -24.54 -8.47 -3.49
CA LEU A 151 -24.31 -8.82 -4.88
C LEU A 151 -23.92 -10.30 -4.97
N ASN A 152 -24.79 -11.14 -5.50
CA ASN A 152 -24.48 -12.55 -5.74
C ASN A 152 -23.47 -12.69 -6.92
N ILE A 153 -22.17 -12.43 -6.62
CA ILE A 153 -21.06 -12.49 -7.57
C ILE A 153 -19.97 -13.40 -7.02
N PRO A 154 -19.56 -14.45 -7.77
CA PRO A 154 -18.46 -15.31 -7.33
C PRO A 154 -17.12 -14.57 -7.41
N THR A 155 -16.24 -14.80 -6.42
CA THR A 155 -14.88 -14.25 -6.38
C THR A 155 -13.97 -15.05 -7.32
N LYS A 156 -13.87 -14.63 -8.56
CA LYS A 156 -13.04 -15.24 -9.62
C LYS A 156 -12.55 -14.19 -10.60
N ASN A 157 -11.80 -14.58 -11.63
CA ASN A 157 -11.34 -13.66 -12.66
C ASN A 157 -12.48 -12.77 -13.18
N GLY A 158 -12.22 -11.45 -13.24
CA GLY A 158 -13.23 -10.46 -13.63
C GLY A 158 -14.19 -10.03 -12.51
N PHE A 159 -13.90 -10.41 -11.25
CA PHE A 159 -14.72 -10.05 -10.07
C PHE A 159 -14.99 -8.54 -9.95
N GLN A 160 -13.95 -7.73 -10.01
CA GLN A 160 -14.05 -6.25 -9.89
C GLN A 160 -15.00 -5.67 -10.95
N GLN A 161 -14.83 -6.08 -12.21
CA GLN A 161 -15.67 -5.63 -13.32
C GLN A 161 -17.13 -6.06 -13.15
N ALA A 162 -17.34 -7.30 -12.65
CA ALA A 162 -18.67 -7.79 -12.36
C ALA A 162 -19.37 -7.00 -11.23
N VAL A 163 -18.62 -6.62 -10.17
CA VAL A 163 -19.11 -5.76 -9.09
C VAL A 163 -19.50 -4.40 -9.66
N LEU A 164 -18.61 -3.72 -10.39
CA LEU A 164 -18.89 -2.41 -10.99
C LEU A 164 -20.12 -2.44 -11.90
N LYS A 165 -20.25 -3.48 -12.74
CA LYS A 165 -21.42 -3.62 -13.61
C LYS A 165 -22.73 -3.77 -12.83
N LYS A 166 -22.71 -4.50 -11.72
CA LYS A 166 -23.88 -4.65 -10.85
C LYS A 166 -24.21 -3.39 -10.08
N ILE A 167 -23.18 -2.68 -9.55
CA ILE A 167 -23.37 -1.39 -8.86
C ILE A 167 -23.94 -0.35 -9.80
N LYS A 168 -23.46 -0.26 -11.04
CA LYS A 168 -24.02 0.65 -12.05
C LYS A 168 -25.52 0.49 -12.26
N ILE A 169 -26.05 -0.73 -12.14
CA ILE A 169 -27.47 -1.02 -12.29
C ILE A 169 -28.23 -0.72 -10.99
N LYS A 170 -27.66 -1.13 -9.84
CA LYS A 170 -28.34 -1.07 -8.53
C LYS A 170 -28.27 0.29 -7.88
N GLU A 171 -27.15 1.00 -8.06
CA GLU A 171 -26.85 2.30 -7.47
C GLU A 171 -26.15 3.22 -8.50
N PRO A 172 -26.90 3.73 -9.49
CA PRO A 172 -26.32 4.55 -10.56
C PRO A 172 -25.60 5.80 -10.06
N ASP A 173 -26.10 6.42 -8.99
CA ASP A 173 -25.52 7.65 -8.42
C ASP A 173 -24.14 7.39 -7.81
N LEU A 174 -23.96 6.24 -7.16
CA LEU A 174 -22.67 5.82 -6.62
C LEU A 174 -21.65 5.53 -7.73
N TYR A 175 -22.11 5.07 -8.89
CA TYR A 175 -21.22 4.75 -10.01
C TYR A 175 -20.69 6.00 -10.73
N ASN A 176 -21.43 7.10 -10.67
CA ASN A 176 -21.13 8.36 -11.37
C ASN A 176 -20.30 9.35 -10.51
N LEU A 177 -19.95 8.98 -9.27
CA LEU A 177 -19.01 9.70 -8.42
C LEU A 177 -17.57 9.40 -8.82
#